data_e172511b9cd7573c4f4bfd834aa0c6e0
#
_entry.id   e172511b9cd7573c4f4bfd834aa0c6e0
#
_cell.length_a   1.000
_cell.length_b   1.000
_cell.length_c   1.000
_cell.angle_alpha   90.00
_cell.angle_beta   90.00
_cell.angle_gamma   90.00
#
_symmetry.space_group_name_H-M   'P 1'
#
loop_
_entity.id
_entity.type
_entity.pdbx_description
1 polymer ?
#
loop_
_entity_poly.entity_id
_entity_poly.type
_entity_poly.pdbx_seq_one_letter_code
_entity_poly.pdbx_strand_id
1 'polypeptide(L)'
;MGFGPKLFQFHKKETQYTLRLIPLGGYCMMLSEDDEENENDENSFEKKSIWARMAVVLAGPAMNFVIAFLFSMVIIHFCGSDPAIIGAVYNKDNIEKYQIENAEEYFNGVYPAEEAGISDGDRVLKIEGSTVKNFRELQIYLQIYGDGSPIDLTLEKEDGTIYDTTVHPAKTPDGY
;
A
#
# COMPACT_ATOMS: atom_id res chain seq x y z
N MET A 1 26.44 -12.05 3.32
CA MET A 1 25.28 -11.20 3.62
C MET A 1 24.97 -11.27 5.10
N GLY A 2 24.57 -10.16 5.72
CA GLY A 2 24.14 -10.07 7.11
C GLY A 2 25.25 -9.81 8.13
N PHE A 3 24.84 -9.70 9.40
CA PHE A 3 25.69 -9.46 10.57
C PHE A 3 25.74 -10.66 11.51
N GLY A 4 26.73 -10.68 12.43
CA GLY A 4 26.88 -11.76 13.43
C GLY A 4 27.74 -12.93 12.96
N PRO A 5 27.65 -14.08 13.65
CA PRO A 5 28.48 -15.26 13.33
C PRO A 5 28.15 -15.82 11.94
N LYS A 6 29.14 -16.39 11.29
CA LYS A 6 29.02 -17.01 9.95
C LYS A 6 28.25 -18.33 10.09
N LEU A 7 27.13 -18.46 9.36
CA LEU A 7 26.35 -19.70 9.30
C LEU A 7 26.80 -20.60 8.15
N PHE A 8 27.04 -19.98 6.99
CA PHE A 8 27.39 -20.70 5.79
C PHE A 8 28.37 -19.87 4.96
N GLN A 9 29.40 -20.54 4.40
CA GLN A 9 30.42 -19.93 3.57
C GLN A 9 30.77 -20.87 2.43
N PHE A 10 30.77 -20.39 1.20
CA PHE A 10 31.24 -21.14 0.04
C PHE A 10 32.04 -20.24 -0.88
N HIS A 11 32.98 -20.85 -1.59
CA HIS A 11 33.81 -20.19 -2.58
C HIS A 11 33.39 -20.66 -3.97
N LYS A 12 33.19 -19.74 -4.88
CA LYS A 12 32.96 -20.03 -6.29
C LYS A 12 33.91 -19.19 -7.13
N LYS A 13 34.90 -19.85 -7.74
CA LYS A 13 36.03 -19.19 -8.40
C LYS A 13 36.76 -18.25 -7.39
N GLU A 14 36.93 -16.99 -7.73
CA GLU A 14 37.59 -15.96 -6.91
C GLU A 14 36.64 -15.25 -5.93
N THR A 15 35.37 -15.58 -5.95
CA THR A 15 34.36 -14.92 -5.13
C THR A 15 33.98 -15.78 -3.92
N GLN A 16 34.05 -15.17 -2.73
CA GLN A 16 33.62 -15.77 -1.47
C GLN A 16 32.22 -15.31 -1.09
N TYR A 17 31.29 -16.24 -0.95
CA TYR A 17 29.92 -15.97 -0.51
C TYR A 17 29.76 -16.38 0.95
N THR A 18 29.27 -15.48 1.79
CA THR A 18 29.06 -15.74 3.23
C THR A 18 27.64 -15.35 3.62
N LEU A 19 26.94 -16.25 4.31
CA LEU A 19 25.66 -16.01 4.95
C LEU A 19 25.88 -15.94 6.47
N ARG A 20 25.34 -14.90 7.12
CA ARG A 20 25.44 -14.69 8.57
C ARG A 20 24.06 -14.82 9.23
N LEU A 21 24.04 -14.95 10.55
CA LEU A 21 22.82 -15.26 11.34
C LEU A 21 21.73 -14.17 11.20
N ILE A 22 22.13 -12.91 11.17
CA ILE A 22 21.18 -11.80 11.05
C ILE A 22 21.17 -11.31 9.60
N PRO A 23 20.14 -11.62 8.79
CA PRO A 23 20.10 -11.30 7.37
C PRO A 23 19.72 -9.85 7.07
N LEU A 24 20.07 -8.92 7.93
CA LEU A 24 19.84 -7.49 7.74
C LEU A 24 21.00 -6.88 6.95
N GLY A 25 20.73 -6.57 5.69
CA GLY A 25 21.67 -5.95 4.79
C GLY A 25 22.76 -6.89 4.27
N GLY A 26 23.65 -6.34 3.48
CA GLY A 26 24.80 -7.03 2.90
C GLY A 26 25.80 -6.02 2.39
N TYR A 27 27.03 -6.46 2.24
CA TYR A 27 28.09 -5.69 1.61
C TYR A 27 28.85 -6.57 0.62
N CYS A 28 29.42 -5.93 -0.38
CA CYS A 28 30.32 -6.55 -1.34
C CYS A 28 31.66 -5.80 -1.23
N MET A 29 32.73 -6.52 -0.96
CA MET A 29 34.11 -5.98 -1.05
C MET A 29 34.61 -6.29 -2.45
N MET A 30 35.08 -5.26 -3.14
CA MET A 30 35.66 -5.39 -4.45
C MET A 30 37.18 -5.37 -4.32
N LEU A 31 37.88 -6.06 -5.23
CA LEU A 31 39.33 -6.08 -5.26
C LEU A 31 39.84 -4.65 -5.53
N SER A 32 40.77 -4.15 -4.75
CA SER A 32 41.37 -2.80 -4.77
C SER A 32 40.60 -1.67 -4.08
N GLU A 33 39.46 -1.94 -3.42
CA GLU A 33 38.72 -0.89 -2.71
C GLU A 33 39.38 -0.53 -1.35
N ASP A 34 40.14 -1.48 -0.74
CA ASP A 34 40.75 -1.33 0.57
C ASP A 34 42.27 -1.67 0.62
N ASP A 35 42.85 -2.21 -0.46
CA ASP A 35 44.26 -2.68 -0.50
C ASP A 35 45.03 -2.01 -1.63
N GLU A 36 45.93 -1.07 -1.27
CA GLU A 36 46.89 -0.42 -2.20
C GLU A 36 47.79 -1.44 -2.92
N GLU A 37 48.03 -2.63 -2.32
CA GLU A 37 48.83 -3.71 -2.91
C GLU A 37 48.19 -4.37 -4.14
N ASN A 38 46.89 -4.29 -4.27
CA ASN A 38 46.12 -4.91 -5.36
C ASN A 38 45.69 -3.92 -6.47
N GLU A 39 46.14 -2.69 -6.42
CA GLU A 39 45.82 -1.62 -7.39
C GLU A 39 46.29 -1.98 -8.82
N ASN A 40 47.29 -2.85 -8.94
CA ASN A 40 47.85 -3.31 -10.21
C ASN A 40 47.24 -4.61 -10.77
N ASP A 41 46.31 -5.25 -10.10
CA ASP A 41 45.66 -6.46 -10.59
C ASP A 41 44.70 -6.11 -11.77
N GLU A 42 44.82 -6.87 -12.87
CA GLU A 42 43.93 -6.74 -14.05
C GLU A 42 42.46 -7.00 -13.72
N ASN A 43 42.18 -7.67 -12.60
CA ASN A 43 40.85 -7.94 -12.09
C ASN A 43 40.30 -6.85 -11.17
N SER A 44 41.07 -5.82 -10.86
CA SER A 44 40.66 -4.66 -10.09
C SER A 44 39.44 -3.99 -10.71
N PHE A 45 38.49 -3.55 -9.85
CA PHE A 45 37.27 -2.83 -10.26
C PHE A 45 37.59 -1.58 -11.09
N GLU A 46 38.65 -0.88 -10.76
CA GLU A 46 39.06 0.36 -11.45
C GLU A 46 39.50 0.12 -12.90
N LYS A 47 40.11 -1.05 -13.18
CA LYS A 47 40.58 -1.42 -14.53
C LYS A 47 39.48 -1.99 -15.42
N LYS A 48 38.30 -2.30 -14.87
CA LYS A 48 37.18 -2.77 -15.68
C LYS A 48 36.57 -1.65 -16.53
N SER A 49 35.90 -2.03 -17.61
CA SER A 49 35.27 -1.06 -18.51
C SER A 49 34.24 -0.20 -17.76
N ILE A 50 34.04 1.03 -18.20
CA ILE A 50 33.08 1.98 -17.62
C ILE A 50 31.67 1.34 -17.56
N TRP A 51 31.27 0.60 -18.58
CA TRP A 51 29.99 -0.08 -18.63
C TRP A 51 29.85 -1.16 -17.55
N ALA A 52 30.93 -1.92 -17.27
CA ALA A 52 30.92 -2.92 -16.21
C ALA A 52 30.78 -2.26 -14.83
N ARG A 53 31.49 -1.17 -14.59
CA ARG A 53 31.39 -0.39 -13.34
C ARG A 53 29.99 0.21 -13.14
N MET A 54 29.45 0.81 -14.18
CA MET A 54 28.06 1.32 -14.18
C MET A 54 27.04 0.21 -13.87
N ALA A 55 27.19 -0.97 -14.49
CA ALA A 55 26.31 -2.08 -14.25
C ALA A 55 26.32 -2.54 -12.78
N VAL A 56 27.49 -2.58 -12.14
CA VAL A 56 27.62 -2.93 -10.73
C VAL A 56 26.93 -1.90 -9.82
N VAL A 57 27.18 -0.61 -10.06
CA VAL A 57 26.54 0.47 -9.28
C VAL A 57 25.01 0.48 -9.44
N LEU A 58 24.53 0.29 -10.67
CA LEU A 58 23.10 0.26 -10.96
C LEU A 58 22.41 -1.03 -10.49
N ALA A 59 23.14 -2.14 -10.35
CA ALA A 59 22.59 -3.42 -9.93
C ALA A 59 21.92 -3.35 -8.54
N GLY A 60 22.47 -2.57 -7.60
CA GLY A 60 21.88 -2.36 -6.27
C GLY A 60 20.46 -1.77 -6.34
N PRO A 61 20.30 -0.54 -6.86
CA PRO A 61 18.98 0.07 -7.05
C PRO A 61 18.04 -0.79 -7.90
N ALA A 62 18.52 -1.37 -9.01
CA ALA A 62 17.70 -2.22 -9.87
C ALA A 62 17.16 -3.44 -9.12
N MET A 63 17.97 -4.10 -8.30
CA MET A 63 17.54 -5.23 -7.49
C MET A 63 16.48 -4.82 -6.44
N ASN A 64 16.59 -3.63 -5.86
CA ASN A 64 15.59 -3.11 -4.94
C ASN A 64 14.23 -2.97 -5.62
N PHE A 65 14.17 -2.47 -6.86
CA PHE A 65 12.93 -2.41 -7.64
C PHE A 65 12.36 -3.81 -7.93
N VAL A 66 13.20 -4.76 -8.32
CA VAL A 66 12.77 -6.16 -8.57
C VAL A 66 12.18 -6.78 -7.30
N ILE A 67 12.86 -6.62 -6.17
CA ILE A 67 12.40 -7.15 -4.88
C ILE A 67 11.09 -6.47 -4.46
N ALA A 68 11.01 -5.13 -4.53
CA ALA A 68 9.81 -4.39 -4.20
C ALA A 68 8.62 -4.83 -5.06
N PHE A 69 8.82 -5.03 -6.36
CA PHE A 69 7.79 -5.52 -7.27
C PHE A 69 7.32 -6.93 -6.88
N LEU A 70 8.23 -7.85 -6.59
CA LEU A 70 7.89 -9.22 -6.17
C LEU A 70 7.12 -9.22 -4.84
N PHE A 71 7.56 -8.44 -3.85
CA PHE A 71 6.84 -8.30 -2.58
C PHE A 71 5.47 -7.68 -2.77
N SER A 72 5.34 -6.67 -3.62
CA SER A 72 4.05 -6.05 -3.95
C SER A 72 3.08 -7.06 -4.56
N MET A 73 3.54 -7.91 -5.49
CA MET A 73 2.71 -8.98 -6.04
C MET A 73 2.25 -9.97 -4.96
N VAL A 74 3.16 -10.36 -4.06
CA VAL A 74 2.83 -11.26 -2.94
C VAL A 74 1.80 -10.63 -2.01
N ILE A 75 2.00 -9.37 -1.62
CA ILE A 75 1.07 -8.65 -0.73
C ILE A 75 -0.31 -8.54 -1.39
N ILE A 76 -0.39 -8.12 -2.64
CA ILE A 76 -1.66 -8.01 -3.37
C ILE A 76 -2.35 -9.37 -3.49
N HIS A 77 -1.58 -10.44 -3.69
CA HIS A 77 -2.13 -11.79 -3.80
C HIS A 77 -2.71 -12.32 -2.48
N PHE A 78 -2.04 -12.08 -1.35
CA PHE A 78 -2.45 -12.61 -0.03
C PHE A 78 -3.37 -11.66 0.75
N CYS A 79 -3.17 -10.35 0.66
CA CYS A 79 -3.95 -9.36 1.40
C CYS A 79 -5.13 -8.81 0.57
N GLY A 80 -5.11 -9.01 -0.75
CA GLY A 80 -6.09 -8.44 -1.66
C GLY A 80 -5.94 -6.92 -1.83
N SER A 81 -6.93 -6.32 -2.44
CA SER A 81 -7.10 -4.86 -2.46
C SER A 81 -7.96 -4.45 -1.26
N ASP A 82 -7.76 -3.24 -0.74
CA ASP A 82 -8.56 -2.69 0.36
C ASP A 82 -10.06 -2.78 0.02
N PRO A 83 -10.84 -3.58 0.75
CA PRO A 83 -12.27 -3.68 0.49
C PRO A 83 -12.95 -2.34 0.77
N ALA A 84 -14.07 -2.09 0.11
CA ALA A 84 -14.88 -0.89 0.34
C ALA A 84 -15.72 -1.05 1.62
N ILE A 85 -15.05 -1.09 2.79
CA ILE A 85 -15.67 -1.18 4.11
C ILE A 85 -15.86 0.21 4.68
N ILE A 86 -17.03 0.46 5.25
CA ILE A 86 -17.37 1.70 5.91
C ILE A 86 -16.74 1.66 7.31
N GLY A 87 -15.74 2.51 7.53
CA GLY A 87 -14.99 2.54 8.79
C GLY A 87 -15.71 3.23 9.92
N ALA A 88 -16.53 4.25 9.62
CA ALA A 88 -17.33 4.97 10.61
C ALA A 88 -18.51 5.65 9.95
N VAL A 89 -19.67 5.52 10.56
CA VAL A 89 -20.89 6.27 10.23
C VAL A 89 -21.05 7.38 11.27
N TYR A 90 -21.06 8.61 10.80
CA TYR A 90 -21.25 9.75 11.68
C TYR A 90 -22.74 9.92 12.01
N ASN A 91 -23.01 10.16 13.30
CA ASN A 91 -24.34 10.47 13.81
C ASN A 91 -24.24 11.51 14.92
N LYS A 92 -25.39 11.98 15.39
CA LYS A 92 -25.46 13.02 16.42
C LYS A 92 -24.73 12.64 17.72
N ASP A 93 -24.73 11.35 18.08
CA ASP A 93 -24.20 10.89 19.36
C ASP A 93 -22.69 10.63 19.34
N ASN A 94 -22.13 10.34 18.15
CA ASN A 94 -20.72 9.99 18.02
C ASN A 94 -19.85 11.08 17.38
N ILE A 95 -20.44 12.12 16.79
CA ILE A 95 -19.72 13.15 16.03
C ILE A 95 -18.67 13.89 16.88
N GLU A 96 -18.98 14.13 18.16
CA GLU A 96 -18.05 14.75 19.09
C GLU A 96 -16.79 13.90 19.32
N LYS A 97 -16.93 12.57 19.31
CA LYS A 97 -15.84 11.62 19.49
C LYS A 97 -14.80 11.71 18.36
N TYR A 98 -15.25 12.03 17.16
CA TYR A 98 -14.38 12.13 15.99
C TYR A 98 -13.71 13.50 15.82
N GLN A 99 -13.96 14.46 16.74
CA GLN A 99 -13.36 15.79 16.79
C GLN A 99 -13.41 16.55 15.46
N ILE A 100 -14.54 16.42 14.73
CA ILE A 100 -14.75 17.13 13.47
C ILE A 100 -14.98 18.59 13.77
N GLU A 101 -14.08 19.45 13.31
CA GLU A 101 -14.24 20.90 13.43
C GLU A 101 -15.51 21.37 12.71
N ASN A 102 -16.33 22.19 13.40
CA ASN A 102 -17.58 22.73 12.88
C ASN A 102 -18.59 21.66 12.42
N ALA A 103 -18.63 20.50 13.09
CA ALA A 103 -19.49 19.40 12.75
C ALA A 103 -20.98 19.79 12.59
N GLU A 104 -21.48 20.66 13.46
CA GLU A 104 -22.89 21.16 13.39
C GLU A 104 -23.15 21.95 12.10
N GLU A 105 -22.19 22.78 11.66
CA GLU A 105 -22.28 23.55 10.43
C GLU A 105 -22.11 22.63 9.20
N TYR A 106 -21.22 21.64 9.29
CA TYR A 106 -20.90 20.75 8.20
C TYR A 106 -22.05 19.78 7.89
N PHE A 107 -22.63 19.15 8.90
CA PHE A 107 -23.70 18.18 8.75
C PHE A 107 -25.10 18.78 8.80
N ASN A 108 -25.26 20.00 9.35
CA ASN A 108 -26.54 20.67 9.48
C ASN A 108 -27.66 19.79 10.11
N GLY A 109 -27.23 18.83 10.96
CA GLY A 109 -28.13 17.88 11.62
C GLY A 109 -28.66 16.74 10.74
N VAL A 110 -28.15 16.59 9.52
CA VAL A 110 -28.52 15.52 8.58
C VAL A 110 -27.39 14.51 8.48
N TYR A 111 -27.68 13.25 8.72
CA TYR A 111 -26.71 12.14 8.69
C TYR A 111 -27.15 11.08 7.67
N PRO A 112 -26.85 11.26 6.37
CA PRO A 112 -27.42 10.45 5.29
C PRO A 112 -27.16 8.96 5.41
N ALA A 113 -25.99 8.57 5.89
CA ALA A 113 -25.61 7.17 6.05
C ALA A 113 -26.40 6.50 7.19
N GLU A 114 -26.60 7.22 8.32
CA GLU A 114 -27.40 6.76 9.44
C GLU A 114 -28.87 6.63 9.04
N GLU A 115 -29.42 7.64 8.34
CA GLU A 115 -30.79 7.63 7.85
C GLU A 115 -31.06 6.49 6.86
N ALA A 116 -30.05 6.11 6.06
CA ALA A 116 -30.10 4.97 5.16
C ALA A 116 -29.91 3.60 5.86
N GLY A 117 -29.69 3.59 7.19
CA GLY A 117 -29.50 2.38 7.98
C GLY A 117 -28.14 1.69 7.78
N ILE A 118 -27.17 2.43 7.29
CA ILE A 118 -25.79 1.97 7.12
C ILE A 118 -25.09 1.95 8.47
N SER A 119 -24.27 0.94 8.73
CA SER A 119 -23.55 0.75 9.97
C SER A 119 -22.02 0.67 9.76
N ASP A 120 -21.28 0.91 10.83
CA ASP A 120 -19.84 0.67 10.84
C ASP A 120 -19.56 -0.81 10.52
N GLY A 121 -18.58 -1.07 9.67
CA GLY A 121 -18.21 -2.42 9.23
C GLY A 121 -18.96 -2.91 7.98
N ASP A 122 -20.02 -2.23 7.55
CA ASP A 122 -20.73 -2.59 6.33
C ASP A 122 -19.83 -2.46 5.10
N ARG A 123 -19.91 -3.42 4.20
CA ARG A 123 -19.16 -3.46 2.96
C ARG A 123 -20.01 -3.08 1.78
N VAL A 124 -19.55 -2.09 1.01
CA VAL A 124 -20.24 -1.70 -0.23
C VAL A 124 -19.89 -2.70 -1.34
N LEU A 125 -20.92 -3.39 -1.84
CA LEU A 125 -20.82 -4.34 -2.95
C LEU A 125 -21.13 -3.70 -4.30
N LYS A 126 -22.15 -2.83 -4.32
CA LYS A 126 -22.59 -2.15 -5.55
C LYS A 126 -23.00 -0.71 -5.27
N ILE A 127 -22.84 0.14 -6.26
CA ILE A 127 -23.35 1.50 -6.34
C ILE A 127 -23.99 1.71 -7.71
N GLU A 128 -25.23 2.16 -7.77
CA GLU A 128 -26.03 2.32 -8.99
C GLU A 128 -25.94 1.06 -9.90
N GLY A 129 -26.03 -0.14 -9.31
CA GLY A 129 -25.90 -1.41 -10.02
C GLY A 129 -24.49 -1.81 -10.45
N SER A 130 -23.51 -0.90 -10.36
CA SER A 130 -22.10 -1.17 -10.68
C SER A 130 -21.38 -1.84 -9.51
N THR A 131 -20.65 -2.93 -9.76
CA THR A 131 -19.89 -3.65 -8.72
C THR A 131 -18.71 -2.83 -8.24
N VAL A 132 -18.55 -2.73 -6.91
CA VAL A 132 -17.44 -2.08 -6.24
C VAL A 132 -16.48 -3.14 -5.70
N LYS A 133 -15.23 -3.15 -6.17
CA LYS A 133 -14.22 -4.13 -5.77
C LYS A 133 -13.33 -3.65 -4.64
N ASN A 134 -13.10 -2.35 -4.56
CA ASN A 134 -12.20 -1.74 -3.59
C ASN A 134 -12.63 -0.31 -3.24
N PHE A 135 -12.04 0.22 -2.17
CA PHE A 135 -12.35 1.56 -1.68
C PHE A 135 -12.09 2.67 -2.70
N ARG A 136 -11.09 2.51 -3.56
CA ARG A 136 -10.78 3.50 -4.60
C ARG A 136 -11.87 3.57 -5.68
N GLU A 137 -12.41 2.43 -6.10
CA GLU A 137 -13.55 2.39 -7.02
C GLU A 137 -14.79 3.05 -6.39
N LEU A 138 -15.05 2.79 -5.10
CA LEU A 138 -16.12 3.47 -4.37
C LEU A 138 -15.96 4.99 -4.43
N GLN A 139 -14.77 5.51 -4.13
CA GLN A 139 -14.50 6.96 -4.19
C GLN A 139 -14.76 7.54 -5.58
N ILE A 140 -14.34 6.85 -6.64
CA ILE A 140 -14.56 7.28 -8.02
C ILE A 140 -16.07 7.31 -8.34
N TYR A 141 -16.80 6.27 -7.96
CA TYR A 141 -18.26 6.25 -8.19
C TYR A 141 -18.98 7.33 -7.39
N LEU A 142 -18.61 7.56 -6.14
CA LEU A 142 -19.18 8.66 -5.35
C LEU A 142 -18.92 10.03 -5.99
N GLN A 143 -17.75 10.24 -6.62
CA GLN A 143 -17.49 11.47 -7.38
C GLN A 143 -18.34 11.58 -8.67
N ILE A 144 -18.65 10.46 -9.30
CA ILE A 144 -19.46 10.45 -10.54
C ILE A 144 -20.93 10.68 -10.22
N TYR A 145 -21.44 10.05 -9.17
CA TYR A 145 -22.87 10.08 -8.78
C TYR A 145 -23.18 11.12 -7.70
N GLY A 146 -22.17 11.81 -7.17
CA GLY A 146 -22.30 12.81 -6.10
C GLY A 146 -22.83 14.17 -6.59
N ASP A 147 -23.84 14.20 -7.42
CA ASP A 147 -24.51 15.40 -7.91
C ASP A 147 -25.67 15.87 -7.00
N GLY A 148 -25.90 15.16 -5.91
CA GLY A 148 -27.00 15.39 -4.98
C GLY A 148 -28.24 14.53 -5.24
N SER A 149 -28.24 13.72 -6.28
CA SER A 149 -29.29 12.73 -6.52
C SER A 149 -29.21 11.57 -5.52
N PRO A 150 -30.34 10.91 -5.20
CA PRO A 150 -30.29 9.69 -4.40
C PRO A 150 -29.42 8.63 -5.04
N ILE A 151 -28.64 7.91 -4.22
CA ILE A 151 -27.68 6.89 -4.64
C ILE A 151 -28.13 5.54 -4.11
N ASP A 152 -28.35 4.57 -5.01
CA ASP A 152 -28.70 3.21 -4.63
C ASP A 152 -27.44 2.39 -4.33
N LEU A 153 -27.39 1.79 -3.14
CA LEU A 153 -26.30 0.98 -2.64
C LEU A 153 -26.76 -0.43 -2.32
N THR A 154 -25.94 -1.42 -2.67
CA THR A 154 -26.01 -2.78 -2.15
C THR A 154 -24.87 -2.99 -1.18
N LEU A 155 -25.19 -3.33 0.07
CA LEU A 155 -24.21 -3.52 1.14
C LEU A 155 -24.29 -4.94 1.73
N GLU A 156 -23.21 -5.36 2.32
CA GLU A 156 -23.06 -6.60 3.08
C GLU A 156 -22.66 -6.27 4.51
N LYS A 157 -23.43 -6.73 5.48
CA LYS A 157 -23.12 -6.60 6.91
C LYS A 157 -22.00 -7.54 7.31
N GLU A 158 -21.43 -7.34 8.50
CA GLU A 158 -20.42 -8.25 9.06
C GLU A 158 -20.90 -9.70 9.21
N ASP A 159 -22.22 -9.91 9.37
CA ASP A 159 -22.83 -11.24 9.46
C ASP A 159 -23.08 -11.91 8.09
N GLY A 160 -22.70 -11.23 6.99
CA GLY A 160 -22.90 -11.69 5.61
C GLY A 160 -24.28 -11.42 5.03
N THR A 161 -25.14 -10.70 5.75
CA THR A 161 -26.47 -10.31 5.25
C THR A 161 -26.32 -9.21 4.20
N ILE A 162 -26.86 -9.45 3.01
CA ILE A 162 -26.89 -8.46 1.93
C ILE A 162 -28.19 -7.70 1.96
N TYR A 163 -28.13 -6.38 1.84
CA TYR A 163 -29.27 -5.51 1.78
C TYR A 163 -29.06 -4.35 0.80
N ASP A 164 -30.16 -3.84 0.27
CA ASP A 164 -30.18 -2.66 -0.61
C ASP A 164 -30.72 -1.48 0.18
N THR A 165 -30.11 -0.31 -0.04
CA THR A 165 -30.58 0.95 0.55
C THR A 165 -30.29 2.11 -0.39
N THR A 166 -31.05 3.21 -0.22
CA THR A 166 -30.85 4.43 -0.98
C THR A 166 -30.36 5.53 -0.04
N VAL A 167 -29.23 6.13 -0.36
CA VAL A 167 -28.67 7.26 0.38
C VAL A 167 -29.08 8.56 -0.30
N HIS A 168 -29.60 9.50 0.48
CA HIS A 168 -29.90 10.85 0.01
C HIS A 168 -28.76 11.79 0.43
N PRO A 169 -27.86 12.18 -0.48
CA PRO A 169 -26.72 13.03 -0.13
C PRO A 169 -27.17 14.35 0.49
N ALA A 170 -26.53 14.76 1.58
CA ALA A 170 -26.75 16.07 2.17
C ALA A 170 -25.80 17.10 1.56
N LYS A 171 -26.28 18.31 1.36
CA LYS A 171 -25.46 19.40 0.88
C LYS A 171 -24.56 19.91 2.01
N THR A 172 -23.26 19.87 1.79
CA THR A 172 -22.24 20.42 2.67
C THR A 172 -21.78 21.80 2.18
N PRO A 173 -21.04 22.60 2.99
CA PRO A 173 -20.46 23.87 2.53
C PRO A 173 -19.54 23.69 1.30
N ASP A 174 -18.93 22.52 1.15
CA ASP A 174 -18.01 22.18 0.03
C ASP A 174 -18.71 21.56 -1.19
N GLY A 175 -20.01 21.33 -1.13
CA GLY A 175 -20.83 20.71 -2.17
C GLY A 175 -21.56 19.45 -1.70
N TYR A 176 -21.79 18.52 -2.62
CA TYR A 176 -22.37 17.21 -2.33
C TYR A 176 -21.27 16.16 -2.19
#